data_62ac284a530b7fb2a198be259b18ab47
#
_entry.id   62ac284a530b7fb2a198be259b18ab47
#
_cell.length_a   1.000
_cell.length_b   1.000
_cell.length_c   1.000
_cell.angle_alpha   90.00
_cell.angle_beta   90.00
_cell.angle_gamma   90.00
#
_symmetry.space_group_name_H-M   'P 1'
#
loop_
_entity.id
_entity.type
_entity.pdbx_description
1 polymer ?
#
loop_
_entity_poly.entity_id
_entity_poly.type
_entity_poly.pdbx_seq_one_letter_code
_entity_poly.pdbx_strand_id
1 'polypeptide(L)'
;MGSALIQGAINAKILQPSTVFGYDKIIAASESFAAATGASICSSLEELSQSCDTFLLATKPYDVAAVLKNLAASRGDRPALVISIAAGITLASLESYLPKSIRVIRTMPNTPALVGKGASAFAVGERATADDANAAEKLLSSVGLALQVPEKLLDAVTGLSGSGPAYGFLIIEALADAGVRHGLPRQDAIRLAAQTMLGAATMVLETSLHPAQLKDMVTSPGGTTIEGLAALEKNGVRHALIEAVSAATHRSIELSKI
;
A
#
# COMPACT_ATOMS: atom_id res chain seq x y z
N MET A 1 -6.05 -6.93 -1.30
CA MET A 1 -4.69 -6.39 -1.46
C MET A 1 -3.73 -7.43 -2.05
N GLY A 2 -3.56 -8.61 -1.45
CA GLY A 2 -2.67 -9.65 -2.00
C GLY A 2 -2.96 -9.97 -3.48
N SER A 3 -4.21 -10.17 -3.84
CA SER A 3 -4.62 -10.40 -5.22
C SER A 3 -4.23 -9.25 -6.17
N ALA A 4 -4.33 -7.99 -5.71
CA ALA A 4 -3.95 -6.83 -6.52
C ALA A 4 -2.45 -6.80 -6.82
N LEU A 5 -1.61 -7.12 -5.83
CA LEU A 5 -0.16 -7.18 -6.00
C LEU A 5 0.24 -8.29 -6.97
N ILE A 6 -0.33 -9.48 -6.81
CA ILE A 6 -0.05 -10.62 -7.70
C ILE A 6 -0.54 -10.33 -9.13
N GLN A 7 -1.77 -9.81 -9.27
CA GLN A 7 -2.31 -9.46 -10.59
C GLN A 7 -1.46 -8.36 -11.26
N GLY A 8 -1.03 -7.36 -10.50
CA GLY A 8 -0.13 -6.32 -10.99
C GLY A 8 1.20 -6.90 -11.49
N ALA A 9 1.80 -7.81 -10.73
CA ALA A 9 3.05 -8.46 -11.11
C ALA A 9 2.91 -9.36 -12.36
N ILE A 10 1.75 -10.03 -12.52
CA ILE A 10 1.43 -10.81 -13.74
C ILE A 10 1.27 -9.86 -14.94
N ASN A 11 0.50 -8.78 -14.77
CA ASN A 11 0.28 -7.80 -15.84
C ASN A 11 1.60 -7.13 -16.29
N ALA A 12 2.50 -6.87 -15.33
CA ALA A 12 3.85 -6.35 -15.59
C ALA A 12 4.84 -7.42 -16.10
N LYS A 13 4.40 -8.69 -16.30
CA LYS A 13 5.22 -9.83 -16.74
C LYS A 13 6.40 -10.16 -15.81
N ILE A 14 6.28 -9.80 -14.53
CA ILE A 14 7.24 -10.15 -13.47
C ILE A 14 6.99 -11.58 -12.99
N LEU A 15 5.72 -11.98 -12.93
CA LEU A 15 5.28 -13.33 -12.60
C LEU A 15 4.51 -13.95 -13.77
N GLN A 16 4.60 -15.27 -13.91
CA GLN A 16 3.74 -16.03 -14.81
C GLN A 16 2.64 -16.71 -13.98
N PRO A 17 1.38 -16.75 -14.44
CA PRO A 17 0.29 -17.42 -13.72
C PRO A 17 0.63 -18.85 -13.29
N SER A 18 1.33 -19.60 -14.15
CA SER A 18 1.74 -21.00 -13.90
C SER A 18 2.74 -21.19 -12.75
N THR A 19 3.41 -20.11 -12.31
CA THR A 19 4.35 -20.12 -11.18
C THR A 19 3.75 -19.56 -9.89
N VAL A 20 2.47 -19.18 -9.93
CA VAL A 20 1.76 -18.61 -8.79
C VAL A 20 0.82 -19.65 -8.19
N PHE A 21 0.93 -19.79 -6.88
CA PHE A 21 0.07 -20.68 -6.08
C PHE A 21 -0.64 -19.84 -5.03
N GLY A 22 -1.87 -20.20 -4.70
CA GLY A 22 -2.67 -19.50 -3.72
C GLY A 22 -3.31 -20.45 -2.72
N TYR A 23 -3.49 -19.95 -1.49
CA TYR A 23 -4.27 -20.61 -0.45
C TYR A 23 -4.99 -19.55 0.40
N ASP A 24 -6.26 -19.76 0.63
CA ASP A 24 -7.04 -19.02 1.63
C ASP A 24 -7.92 -20.02 2.40
N LYS A 25 -8.11 -19.78 3.71
CA LYS A 25 -9.03 -20.60 4.54
C LYS A 25 -10.49 -20.50 4.07
N ILE A 26 -10.84 -19.48 3.29
CA ILE A 26 -12.16 -19.26 2.69
C ILE A 26 -12.10 -19.70 1.23
N ILE A 27 -12.75 -20.80 0.88
CA ILE A 27 -12.74 -21.41 -0.46
C ILE A 27 -13.11 -20.37 -1.54
N ALA A 28 -14.18 -19.61 -1.34
CA ALA A 28 -14.60 -18.58 -2.30
C ALA A 28 -13.53 -17.49 -2.55
N ALA A 29 -12.69 -17.19 -1.56
CA ALA A 29 -11.57 -16.26 -1.73
C ALA A 29 -10.46 -16.87 -2.60
N SER A 30 -10.15 -18.15 -2.41
CA SER A 30 -9.21 -18.90 -3.27
C SER A 30 -9.70 -18.97 -4.71
N GLU A 31 -10.98 -19.31 -4.93
CA GLU A 31 -11.58 -19.37 -6.26
C GLU A 31 -11.56 -18.00 -6.96
N SER A 32 -11.91 -16.95 -6.24
CA SER A 32 -11.84 -15.56 -6.75
C SER A 32 -10.41 -15.15 -7.11
N PHE A 33 -9.42 -15.56 -6.30
CA PHE A 33 -8.01 -15.33 -6.60
C PHE A 33 -7.57 -16.07 -7.86
N ALA A 34 -7.92 -17.35 -8.00
CA ALA A 34 -7.62 -18.14 -9.20
C ALA A 34 -8.25 -17.54 -10.46
N ALA A 35 -9.52 -17.16 -10.39
CA ALA A 35 -10.22 -16.52 -11.50
C ALA A 35 -9.58 -15.21 -11.95
N ALA A 36 -9.12 -14.40 -10.99
CA ALA A 36 -8.48 -13.13 -11.28
C ALA A 36 -7.06 -13.27 -11.84
N THR A 37 -6.29 -14.25 -11.36
CA THR A 37 -4.83 -14.32 -11.60
C THR A 37 -4.40 -15.46 -12.54
N GLY A 38 -5.25 -16.47 -12.72
CA GLY A 38 -4.88 -17.73 -13.40
C GLY A 38 -3.94 -18.62 -12.56
N ALA A 39 -3.81 -18.33 -11.26
CA ALA A 39 -2.96 -19.09 -10.34
C ALA A 39 -3.55 -20.45 -9.98
N SER A 40 -2.70 -21.40 -9.61
CA SER A 40 -3.11 -22.68 -9.04
C SER A 40 -3.49 -22.53 -7.57
N ILE A 41 -4.53 -23.24 -7.12
CA ILE A 41 -4.96 -23.23 -5.73
C ILE A 41 -4.49 -24.48 -5.03
N CYS A 42 -3.80 -24.30 -3.91
CA CYS A 42 -3.44 -25.37 -3.00
C CYS A 42 -4.59 -25.69 -2.06
N SER A 43 -4.73 -26.97 -1.70
CA SER A 43 -5.75 -27.46 -0.76
C SER A 43 -5.44 -27.14 0.71
N SER A 44 -4.17 -26.83 1.00
CA SER A 44 -3.69 -26.54 2.35
C SER A 44 -2.48 -25.58 2.33
N LEU A 45 -2.20 -25.00 3.50
CA LEU A 45 -0.99 -24.20 3.70
C LEU A 45 0.28 -25.08 3.61
N GLU A 46 0.18 -26.33 3.99
CA GLU A 46 1.27 -27.30 3.86
C GLU A 46 1.63 -27.54 2.40
N GLU A 47 0.66 -27.80 1.53
CA GLU A 47 0.87 -27.94 0.09
C GLU A 47 1.48 -26.67 -0.49
N LEU A 48 0.96 -25.48 -0.14
CA LEU A 48 1.53 -24.21 -0.56
C LEU A 48 3.00 -24.07 -0.12
N SER A 49 3.32 -24.47 1.12
CA SER A 49 4.68 -24.39 1.66
C SER A 49 5.68 -25.27 0.93
N GLN A 50 5.22 -26.34 0.28
CA GLN A 50 6.05 -27.24 -0.51
C GLN A 50 6.25 -26.73 -1.95
N SER A 51 5.29 -25.93 -2.46
CA SER A 51 5.23 -25.51 -3.86
C SER A 51 5.99 -24.20 -4.13
N CYS A 52 6.31 -23.41 -3.10
CA CYS A 52 6.89 -22.08 -3.26
C CYS A 52 8.10 -21.85 -2.36
N ASP A 53 9.00 -20.93 -2.79
CA ASP A 53 10.11 -20.42 -1.99
C ASP A 53 9.95 -18.94 -1.62
N THR A 54 8.95 -18.26 -2.18
CA THR A 54 8.58 -16.88 -1.84
C THR A 54 7.09 -16.84 -1.51
N PHE A 55 6.76 -16.26 -0.39
CA PHE A 55 5.40 -16.19 0.16
C PHE A 55 4.97 -14.74 0.36
N LEU A 56 3.86 -14.35 -0.24
CA LEU A 56 3.17 -13.10 0.06
C LEU A 56 2.16 -13.35 1.18
N LEU A 57 2.49 -12.92 2.40
CA LEU A 57 1.61 -13.02 3.56
C LEU A 57 0.59 -11.88 3.55
N ALA A 58 -0.63 -12.19 3.13
CA ALA A 58 -1.73 -11.23 2.97
C ALA A 58 -2.91 -11.48 3.92
N THR A 59 -2.67 -12.15 5.03
CA THR A 59 -3.66 -12.45 6.06
C THR A 59 -3.92 -11.25 6.97
N LYS A 60 -5.01 -11.32 7.73
CA LYS A 60 -5.28 -10.31 8.78
C LYS A 60 -4.23 -10.43 9.89
N PRO A 61 -3.90 -9.34 10.60
CA PRO A 61 -2.87 -9.34 11.64
C PRO A 61 -3.03 -10.43 12.70
N TYR A 62 -4.26 -10.71 13.14
CA TYR A 62 -4.56 -11.73 14.15
C TYR A 62 -4.35 -13.19 13.67
N ASP A 63 -4.28 -13.44 12.37
CA ASP A 63 -4.00 -14.77 11.80
C ASP A 63 -2.48 -14.99 11.56
N VAL A 64 -1.66 -13.95 11.57
CA VAL A 64 -0.24 -14.00 11.17
C VAL A 64 0.56 -15.03 11.94
N ALA A 65 0.47 -15.02 13.27
CA ALA A 65 1.21 -15.95 14.12
C ALA A 65 0.91 -17.42 13.80
N ALA A 66 -0.37 -17.75 13.62
CA ALA A 66 -0.80 -19.11 13.30
C ALA A 66 -0.30 -19.55 11.92
N VAL A 67 -0.42 -18.67 10.93
CA VAL A 67 0.03 -18.96 9.56
C VAL A 67 1.55 -19.15 9.50
N LEU A 68 2.34 -18.28 10.15
CA LEU A 68 3.80 -18.39 10.14
C LEU A 68 4.31 -19.61 10.90
N LYS A 69 3.70 -19.99 12.03
CA LYS A 69 4.01 -21.23 12.75
C LYS A 69 3.74 -22.46 11.89
N ASN A 70 2.61 -22.51 11.20
CA ASN A 70 2.28 -23.62 10.30
C ASN A 70 3.26 -23.66 9.11
N LEU A 71 3.59 -22.52 8.53
CA LEU A 71 4.60 -22.43 7.47
C LEU A 71 5.96 -22.96 7.95
N ALA A 72 6.42 -22.54 9.12
CA ALA A 72 7.66 -22.99 9.73
C ALA A 72 7.66 -24.50 9.95
N ALA A 73 6.60 -25.07 10.52
CA ALA A 73 6.46 -26.50 10.77
C ALA A 73 6.49 -27.33 9.48
N SER A 74 5.76 -26.88 8.45
CA SER A 74 5.68 -27.61 7.17
C SER A 74 6.95 -27.50 6.34
N ARG A 75 7.69 -26.40 6.47
CA ARG A 75 8.88 -26.13 5.66
C ARG A 75 10.17 -26.61 6.31
N GLY A 76 10.25 -26.63 7.63
CA GLY A 76 11.49 -26.90 8.37
C GLY A 76 12.57 -25.89 8.03
N ASP A 77 13.82 -26.37 7.84
CA ASP A 77 15.00 -25.52 7.58
C ASP A 77 15.18 -25.14 6.09
N ARG A 78 14.22 -25.46 5.21
CA ARG A 78 14.32 -25.06 3.81
C ARG A 78 14.23 -23.55 3.66
N PRO A 79 15.17 -22.91 2.94
CA PRO A 79 15.19 -21.46 2.77
C PRO A 79 13.91 -20.95 2.10
N ALA A 80 13.45 -19.77 2.54
CA ALA A 80 12.33 -19.07 1.92
C ALA A 80 12.42 -17.56 2.19
N LEU A 81 11.59 -16.81 1.44
CA LEU A 81 11.31 -15.40 1.66
C LEU A 81 9.83 -15.22 2.01
N VAL A 82 9.54 -14.50 3.07
CA VAL A 82 8.19 -14.04 3.42
C VAL A 82 8.11 -12.53 3.23
N ILE A 83 7.24 -12.08 2.34
CA ILE A 83 6.89 -10.68 2.13
C ILE A 83 5.54 -10.44 2.82
N SER A 84 5.53 -9.73 3.95
CA SER A 84 4.32 -9.48 4.73
C SER A 84 3.71 -8.13 4.39
N ILE A 85 2.39 -8.12 4.11
CA ILE A 85 1.57 -6.91 3.99
C ILE A 85 0.64 -6.72 5.20
N ALA A 86 0.86 -7.46 6.28
CA ALA A 86 0.05 -7.37 7.50
C ALA A 86 0.39 -6.09 8.27
N ALA A 87 -0.61 -5.21 8.43
CA ALA A 87 -0.44 -3.96 9.14
C ALA A 87 -0.16 -4.20 10.65
N GLY A 88 0.70 -3.38 11.25
CA GLY A 88 0.98 -3.40 12.68
C GLY A 88 1.89 -4.53 13.18
N ILE A 89 2.30 -5.49 12.34
CA ILE A 89 3.18 -6.60 12.74
C ILE A 89 4.64 -6.24 12.41
N THR A 90 5.50 -6.20 13.43
CA THR A 90 6.91 -5.82 13.27
C THR A 90 7.76 -6.95 12.67
N LEU A 91 8.91 -6.60 12.08
CA LEU A 91 9.89 -7.58 11.61
C LEU A 91 10.33 -8.52 12.73
N ALA A 92 10.62 -8.00 13.90
CA ALA A 92 10.98 -8.82 15.06
C ALA A 92 9.88 -9.83 15.42
N SER A 93 8.62 -9.42 15.39
CA SER A 93 7.48 -10.32 15.62
C SER A 93 7.35 -11.37 14.52
N LEU A 94 7.44 -10.99 13.25
CA LEU A 94 7.39 -11.92 12.12
C LEU A 94 8.51 -12.96 12.18
N GLU A 95 9.75 -12.50 12.42
CA GLU A 95 10.95 -13.36 12.50
C GLU A 95 10.94 -14.28 13.71
N SER A 96 10.25 -13.91 14.80
CA SER A 96 10.14 -14.74 16.02
C SER A 96 9.36 -16.05 15.79
N TYR A 97 8.48 -16.10 14.79
CA TYR A 97 7.69 -17.29 14.43
C TYR A 97 8.40 -18.21 13.43
N LEU A 98 9.56 -17.80 12.89
CA LEU A 98 10.19 -18.44 11.73
C LEU A 98 11.61 -18.92 12.05
N PRO A 99 12.05 -20.07 11.50
CA PRO A 99 13.44 -20.50 11.60
C PRO A 99 14.37 -19.52 10.88
N LYS A 100 15.66 -19.55 11.23
CA LYS A 100 16.66 -18.63 10.67
C LYS A 100 16.84 -18.74 9.15
N SER A 101 16.45 -19.86 8.55
CA SER A 101 16.46 -20.10 7.10
C SER A 101 15.43 -19.29 6.33
N ILE A 102 14.38 -18.78 7.00
CA ILE A 102 13.32 -17.98 6.37
C ILE A 102 13.59 -16.49 6.60
N ARG A 103 13.69 -15.75 5.52
CA ARG A 103 13.96 -14.32 5.50
C ARG A 103 12.64 -13.55 5.39
N VAL A 104 12.58 -12.33 5.90
CA VAL A 104 11.35 -11.56 6.01
C VAL A 104 11.52 -10.16 5.45
N ILE A 105 10.51 -9.70 4.74
CA ILE A 105 10.30 -8.30 4.35
C ILE A 105 8.93 -7.86 4.87
N ARG A 106 8.91 -6.73 5.56
CA ARG A 106 7.67 -6.08 6.00
C ARG A 106 7.32 -4.97 5.01
N THR A 107 6.08 -4.94 4.53
CA THR A 107 5.64 -3.94 3.54
C THR A 107 4.37 -3.24 4.01
N MET A 108 4.19 -2.02 3.54
CA MET A 108 2.99 -1.23 3.76
C MET A 108 2.49 -0.69 2.41
N PRO A 109 1.69 -1.46 1.66
CA PRO A 109 1.00 -1.00 0.47
C PRO A 109 -0.27 -0.20 0.83
N ASN A 110 -0.90 0.42 -0.17
CA ASN A 110 -2.17 1.10 0.00
C ASN A 110 -3.20 0.72 -1.09
N THR A 111 -4.46 1.10 -0.88
CA THR A 111 -5.58 0.68 -1.75
C THR A 111 -5.48 1.15 -3.21
N PRO A 112 -4.87 2.29 -3.59
CA PRO A 112 -4.68 2.64 -5.00
C PRO A 112 -3.85 1.64 -5.82
N ALA A 113 -3.16 0.68 -5.19
CA ALA A 113 -2.55 -0.47 -5.87
C ALA A 113 -3.56 -1.25 -6.73
N LEU A 114 -4.86 -1.25 -6.38
CA LEU A 114 -5.94 -1.86 -7.17
C LEU A 114 -6.06 -1.29 -8.59
N VAL A 115 -5.61 -0.07 -8.80
CA VAL A 115 -5.63 0.64 -10.09
C VAL A 115 -4.22 0.98 -10.59
N GLY A 116 -3.19 0.31 -10.08
CA GLY A 116 -1.80 0.51 -10.49
C GLY A 116 -1.20 1.87 -10.08
N LYS A 117 -1.77 2.52 -9.05
CA LYS A 117 -1.34 3.82 -8.53
C LYS A 117 -1.05 3.76 -7.02
N GLY A 118 -0.59 2.61 -6.55
CA GLY A 118 -0.21 2.42 -5.16
C GLY A 118 1.01 3.26 -4.75
N ALA A 119 1.08 3.58 -3.46
CA ALA A 119 2.29 4.08 -2.82
C ALA A 119 2.64 3.11 -1.69
N SER A 120 3.69 2.33 -1.91
CA SER A 120 4.12 1.27 -1.00
C SER A 120 5.48 1.61 -0.41
N ALA A 121 5.70 1.24 0.85
CA ALA A 121 7.03 1.20 1.40
C ALA A 121 7.32 -0.20 1.99
N PHE A 122 8.60 -0.56 2.07
CA PHE A 122 9.02 -1.81 2.67
C PHE A 122 10.30 -1.67 3.48
N ALA A 123 10.45 -2.54 4.47
CA ALA A 123 11.64 -2.68 5.28
C ALA A 123 12.12 -4.13 5.23
N VAL A 124 13.43 -4.30 5.20
CA VAL A 124 14.09 -5.61 5.15
C VAL A 124 14.38 -6.11 6.55
N GLY A 125 14.12 -7.39 6.80
CA GLY A 125 14.48 -8.07 8.05
C GLY A 125 15.98 -8.27 8.16
N GLU A 126 16.44 -8.64 9.35
CA GLU A 126 17.88 -8.80 9.66
C GLU A 126 18.58 -9.80 8.73
N ARG A 127 17.87 -10.82 8.28
CA ARG A 127 18.40 -11.91 7.45
C ARG A 127 18.13 -11.77 5.96
N ALA A 128 17.35 -10.73 5.57
CA ALA A 128 17.02 -10.52 4.18
C ALA A 128 18.22 -9.97 3.40
N THR A 129 18.33 -10.43 2.16
CA THR A 129 19.42 -10.08 1.24
C THR A 129 19.04 -8.91 0.34
N ALA A 130 20.01 -8.39 -0.40
CA ALA A 130 19.75 -7.40 -1.46
C ALA A 130 18.83 -7.96 -2.56
N ASP A 131 18.94 -9.24 -2.89
CA ASP A 131 18.07 -9.88 -3.88
C ASP A 131 16.63 -10.00 -3.38
N ASP A 132 16.43 -10.25 -2.08
CA ASP A 132 15.09 -10.24 -1.46
C ASP A 132 14.47 -8.83 -1.50
N ALA A 133 15.28 -7.80 -1.22
CA ALA A 133 14.83 -6.40 -1.33
C ALA A 133 14.42 -6.05 -2.76
N ASN A 134 15.24 -6.44 -3.76
CA ASN A 134 14.95 -6.25 -5.18
C ASN A 134 13.68 -6.99 -5.61
N ALA A 135 13.44 -8.21 -5.09
CA ALA A 135 12.23 -8.98 -5.39
C ALA A 135 10.97 -8.28 -4.82
N ALA A 136 11.04 -7.77 -3.59
CA ALA A 136 9.95 -7.01 -2.99
C ALA A 136 9.70 -5.70 -3.72
N GLU A 137 10.74 -4.95 -4.07
CA GLU A 137 10.64 -3.71 -4.85
C GLU A 137 9.97 -3.96 -6.20
N LYS A 138 10.39 -4.97 -6.95
CA LYS A 138 9.78 -5.34 -8.24
C LYS A 138 8.30 -5.70 -8.08
N LEU A 139 7.96 -6.49 -7.06
CA LEU A 139 6.56 -6.85 -6.79
C LEU A 139 5.71 -5.61 -6.51
N LEU A 140 6.16 -4.73 -5.63
CA LEU A 140 5.41 -3.55 -5.22
C LEU A 140 5.35 -2.48 -6.34
N SER A 141 6.44 -2.31 -7.09
CA SER A 141 6.50 -1.37 -8.22
C SER A 141 5.59 -1.77 -9.39
N SER A 142 5.16 -3.03 -9.46
CA SER A 142 4.19 -3.48 -10.46
C SER A 142 2.82 -2.82 -10.34
N VAL A 143 2.52 -2.24 -9.18
CA VAL A 143 1.22 -1.60 -8.87
C VAL A 143 1.36 -0.14 -8.42
N GLY A 144 2.53 0.50 -8.62
CA GLY A 144 2.75 1.90 -8.28
C GLY A 144 4.16 2.21 -7.82
N LEU A 145 4.33 3.16 -6.91
CA LEU A 145 5.62 3.51 -6.32
C LEU A 145 5.98 2.54 -5.20
N ALA A 146 7.23 2.11 -5.14
CA ALA A 146 7.80 1.33 -4.05
C ALA A 146 9.06 2.02 -3.50
N LEU A 147 9.17 2.13 -2.17
CA LEU A 147 10.31 2.74 -1.49
C LEU A 147 10.82 1.82 -0.37
N GLN A 148 12.11 1.52 -0.37
CA GLN A 148 12.73 0.89 0.79
C GLN A 148 12.98 1.95 1.87
N VAL A 149 12.57 1.66 3.11
CA VAL A 149 12.75 2.54 4.26
C VAL A 149 13.21 1.74 5.50
N PRO A 150 13.88 2.38 6.47
CA PRO A 150 14.06 1.76 7.78
C PRO A 150 12.72 1.42 8.43
N GLU A 151 12.62 0.26 9.11
CA GLU A 151 11.35 -0.22 9.68
C GLU A 151 10.65 0.82 10.58
N LYS A 152 11.42 1.58 11.38
CA LYS A 152 10.89 2.63 12.27
C LYS A 152 10.06 3.71 11.55
N LEU A 153 10.18 3.84 10.22
CA LEU A 153 9.42 4.80 9.42
C LEU A 153 8.11 4.22 8.87
N LEU A 154 7.88 2.90 8.96
CA LEU A 154 6.67 2.29 8.40
C LEU A 154 5.37 2.73 9.10
N ASP A 155 5.45 3.17 10.36
CA ASP A 155 4.28 3.74 11.04
C ASP A 155 3.93 5.13 10.47
N ALA A 156 4.92 5.97 10.18
CA ALA A 156 4.71 7.23 9.48
C ALA A 156 4.20 7.01 8.04
N VAL A 157 4.72 6.00 7.34
CA VAL A 157 4.20 5.56 6.03
C VAL A 157 2.74 5.14 6.14
N THR A 158 2.37 4.40 7.19
CA THR A 158 0.98 4.01 7.44
C THR A 158 0.08 5.24 7.59
N GLY A 159 0.50 6.22 8.39
CA GLY A 159 -0.23 7.48 8.57
C GLY A 159 -0.35 8.30 7.30
N LEU A 160 0.73 8.38 6.51
CA LEU A 160 0.81 9.19 5.30
C LEU A 160 0.15 8.51 4.09
N SER A 161 0.66 7.35 3.67
CA SER A 161 0.22 6.69 2.43
C SER A 161 -0.74 5.54 2.66
N GLY A 162 -0.66 4.85 3.79
CA GLY A 162 -1.61 3.80 4.14
C GLY A 162 -3.03 4.34 4.34
N SER A 163 -3.17 5.37 5.18
CA SER A 163 -4.43 6.07 5.47
C SER A 163 -4.77 7.18 4.48
N GLY A 164 -3.76 7.72 3.80
CA GLY A 164 -3.85 8.86 2.88
C GLY A 164 -4.93 8.79 1.81
N PRO A 165 -5.24 7.63 1.21
CA PRO A 165 -6.34 7.53 0.25
C PRO A 165 -7.67 8.02 0.80
N ALA A 166 -7.97 7.77 2.09
CA ALA A 166 -9.19 8.26 2.73
C ALA A 166 -9.21 9.80 2.82
N TYR A 167 -8.06 10.43 3.10
CA TYR A 167 -7.93 11.88 3.10
C TYR A 167 -8.16 12.47 1.70
N GLY A 168 -7.57 11.80 0.68
CA GLY A 168 -7.77 12.18 -0.73
C GLY A 168 -9.24 12.08 -1.16
N PHE A 169 -9.95 11.02 -0.75
CA PHE A 169 -11.37 10.87 -1.06
C PHE A 169 -12.21 11.96 -0.38
N LEU A 170 -11.94 12.29 0.89
CA LEU A 170 -12.60 13.38 1.58
C LEU A 170 -12.38 14.73 0.89
N ILE A 171 -11.15 15.03 0.45
CA ILE A 171 -10.83 16.27 -0.26
C ILE A 171 -11.58 16.33 -1.60
N ILE A 172 -11.58 15.23 -2.38
CA ILE A 172 -12.28 15.15 -3.65
C ILE A 172 -13.79 15.37 -3.45
N GLU A 173 -14.38 14.74 -2.43
CA GLU A 173 -15.80 14.91 -2.09
C GLU A 173 -16.12 16.36 -1.75
N ALA A 174 -15.33 16.99 -0.86
CA ALA A 174 -15.52 18.38 -0.47
C ALA A 174 -15.41 19.36 -1.65
N LEU A 175 -14.44 19.14 -2.55
CA LEU A 175 -14.31 19.94 -3.79
C LEU A 175 -15.52 19.75 -4.71
N ALA A 176 -16.01 18.52 -4.85
CA ALA A 176 -17.20 18.23 -5.64
C ALA A 176 -18.46 18.87 -5.06
N ASP A 177 -18.61 18.85 -3.72
CA ASP A 177 -19.72 19.53 -3.04
C ASP A 177 -19.70 21.05 -3.27
N ALA A 178 -18.50 21.64 -3.21
CA ALA A 178 -18.34 23.05 -3.55
C ALA A 178 -18.74 23.35 -5.00
N GLY A 179 -18.33 22.47 -5.96
CA GLY A 179 -18.74 22.57 -7.35
C GLY A 179 -20.28 22.55 -7.53
N VAL A 180 -20.95 21.62 -6.85
CA VAL A 180 -22.41 21.53 -6.84
C VAL A 180 -23.06 22.78 -6.25
N ARG A 181 -22.52 23.31 -5.15
CA ARG A 181 -22.98 24.57 -4.54
C ARG A 181 -22.94 25.73 -5.52
N HIS A 182 -22.02 25.71 -6.49
CA HIS A 182 -21.86 26.72 -7.53
C HIS A 182 -22.52 26.33 -8.86
N GLY A 183 -23.40 25.31 -8.87
CA GLY A 183 -24.27 24.99 -10.01
C GLY A 183 -23.74 23.90 -10.94
N LEU A 184 -22.62 23.25 -10.64
CA LEU A 184 -22.18 22.10 -11.44
C LEU A 184 -23.06 20.87 -11.16
N PRO A 185 -23.38 20.07 -12.19
CA PRO A 185 -23.96 18.75 -11.98
C PRO A 185 -23.07 17.88 -11.13
N ARG A 186 -23.64 17.08 -10.21
CA ARG A 186 -22.88 16.23 -9.26
C ARG A 186 -21.83 15.37 -9.94
N GLN A 187 -22.18 14.67 -11.00
CA GLN A 187 -21.26 13.77 -11.69
C GLN A 187 -20.06 14.51 -12.30
N ASP A 188 -20.30 15.69 -12.90
CA ASP A 188 -19.23 16.49 -13.48
C ASP A 188 -18.34 17.10 -12.40
N ALA A 189 -18.91 17.56 -11.28
CA ALA A 189 -18.16 18.07 -10.13
C ALA A 189 -17.19 17.01 -9.56
N ILE A 190 -17.65 15.76 -9.38
CA ILE A 190 -16.80 14.64 -8.91
C ILE A 190 -15.68 14.38 -9.92
N ARG A 191 -15.97 14.28 -11.20
CA ARG A 191 -14.98 14.01 -12.25
C ARG A 191 -13.91 15.10 -12.33
N LEU A 192 -14.34 16.37 -12.29
CA LEU A 192 -13.43 17.52 -12.31
C LEU A 192 -12.55 17.55 -11.07
N ALA A 193 -13.11 17.36 -9.88
CA ALA A 193 -12.35 17.32 -8.63
C ALA A 193 -11.30 16.18 -8.62
N ALA A 194 -11.71 14.97 -9.00
CA ALA A 194 -10.82 13.83 -9.07
C ALA A 194 -9.69 14.03 -10.10
N GLN A 195 -10.01 14.52 -11.30
CA GLN A 195 -9.01 14.77 -12.34
C GLN A 195 -8.06 15.91 -11.95
N THR A 196 -8.53 16.93 -11.26
CA THR A 196 -7.69 18.03 -10.75
C THR A 196 -6.67 17.51 -9.74
N MET A 197 -7.10 16.69 -8.78
CA MET A 197 -6.21 16.09 -7.79
C MET A 197 -5.19 15.14 -8.44
N LEU A 198 -5.62 14.33 -9.39
CA LEU A 198 -4.73 13.45 -10.17
C LEU A 198 -3.68 14.27 -10.92
N GLY A 199 -4.08 15.33 -11.63
CA GLY A 199 -3.17 16.19 -12.39
C GLY A 199 -2.15 16.88 -11.50
N ALA A 200 -2.57 17.43 -10.36
CA ALA A 200 -1.68 18.08 -9.40
C ALA A 200 -0.65 17.10 -8.83
N ALA A 201 -1.08 15.90 -8.44
CA ALA A 201 -0.17 14.86 -7.95
C ALA A 201 0.82 14.41 -9.03
N THR A 202 0.35 14.22 -10.26
CA THR A 202 1.19 13.83 -11.40
C THR A 202 2.26 14.90 -11.67
N MET A 203 1.91 16.20 -11.63
CA MET A 203 2.89 17.28 -11.80
C MET A 203 4.00 17.21 -10.74
N VAL A 204 3.67 16.94 -9.48
CA VAL A 204 4.70 16.81 -8.43
C VAL A 204 5.65 15.64 -8.72
N LEU A 205 5.12 14.50 -9.15
CA LEU A 205 5.91 13.29 -9.40
C LEU A 205 6.80 13.41 -10.65
N GLU A 206 6.29 14.01 -11.72
CA GLU A 206 6.98 14.05 -13.02
C GLU A 206 7.94 15.23 -13.16
N THR A 207 7.64 16.39 -12.55
CA THR A 207 8.48 17.58 -12.70
C THR A 207 9.59 17.67 -11.67
N SER A 208 9.48 16.95 -10.55
CA SER A 208 10.36 17.06 -9.38
C SER A 208 10.44 18.48 -8.79
N LEU A 209 9.52 19.38 -9.17
CA LEU A 209 9.41 20.72 -8.60
C LEU A 209 8.79 20.65 -7.21
N HIS A 210 9.24 21.54 -6.33
CA HIS A 210 8.64 21.65 -5.01
C HIS A 210 7.16 22.06 -5.11
N PRO A 211 6.24 21.45 -4.34
CA PRO A 211 4.80 21.77 -4.41
C PRO A 211 4.47 23.25 -4.29
N ALA A 212 5.26 24.03 -3.53
CA ALA A 212 5.07 25.47 -3.43
C ALA A 212 5.31 26.19 -4.77
N GLN A 213 6.32 25.76 -5.55
CA GLN A 213 6.59 26.35 -6.87
C GLN A 213 5.43 26.05 -7.84
N LEU A 214 4.92 24.80 -7.85
CA LEU A 214 3.77 24.42 -8.67
C LEU A 214 2.52 25.22 -8.27
N LYS A 215 2.30 25.43 -6.96
CA LYS A 215 1.20 26.27 -6.46
C LYS A 215 1.33 27.72 -6.96
N ASP A 216 2.54 28.29 -6.93
CA ASP A 216 2.78 29.67 -7.39
C ASP A 216 2.54 29.81 -8.91
N MET A 217 2.86 28.80 -9.71
CA MET A 217 2.61 28.82 -11.17
C MET A 217 1.12 28.99 -11.54
N VAL A 218 0.21 28.58 -10.67
CA VAL A 218 -1.25 28.69 -10.89
C VAL A 218 -1.88 29.82 -10.09
N THR A 219 -1.04 30.68 -9.44
CA THR A 219 -1.52 31.73 -8.56
C THR A 219 -1.16 33.10 -9.13
N SER A 220 -2.08 33.70 -9.89
CA SER A 220 -1.92 35.05 -10.42
C SER A 220 -2.26 36.13 -9.36
N PRO A 221 -1.61 37.32 -9.41
CA PRO A 221 -1.94 38.44 -8.52
C PRO A 221 -3.42 38.85 -8.61
N GLY A 222 -4.11 38.88 -7.46
CA GLY A 222 -5.54 39.23 -7.39
C GLY A 222 -6.48 38.23 -8.08
N GLY A 223 -5.99 37.03 -8.45
CA GLY A 223 -6.78 36.02 -9.16
C GLY A 223 -7.64 35.17 -8.23
N THR A 224 -8.42 34.25 -8.81
CA THR A 224 -9.32 33.36 -8.07
C THR A 224 -8.56 32.36 -7.19
N THR A 225 -7.37 31.94 -7.64
CA THR A 225 -6.57 30.97 -6.92
C THR A 225 -6.05 31.51 -5.59
N ILE A 226 -5.56 32.76 -5.56
CA ILE A 226 -5.05 33.33 -4.29
C ILE A 226 -6.17 33.52 -3.27
N GLU A 227 -7.38 33.90 -3.70
CA GLU A 227 -8.54 34.02 -2.81
C GLU A 227 -8.95 32.66 -2.24
N GLY A 228 -8.95 31.60 -3.08
CA GLY A 228 -9.18 30.24 -2.65
C GLY A 228 -8.14 29.75 -1.64
N LEU A 229 -6.85 30.01 -1.89
CA LEU A 229 -5.75 29.67 -0.97
C LEU A 229 -5.88 30.41 0.37
N ALA A 230 -6.20 31.71 0.35
CA ALA A 230 -6.43 32.50 1.58
C ALA A 230 -7.58 31.91 2.42
N ALA A 231 -8.65 31.47 1.77
CA ALA A 231 -9.75 30.79 2.46
C ALA A 231 -9.34 29.46 3.08
N LEU A 232 -8.53 28.64 2.39
CA LEU A 232 -8.01 27.37 2.92
C LEU A 232 -7.08 27.59 4.13
N GLU A 233 -6.16 28.55 4.06
CA GLU A 233 -5.27 28.89 5.18
C GLU A 233 -6.07 29.43 6.38
N LYS A 234 -7.04 30.31 6.16
CA LYS A 234 -7.92 30.83 7.22
C LYS A 234 -8.67 29.74 7.97
N ASN A 235 -9.05 28.65 7.28
CA ASN A 235 -9.78 27.51 7.87
C ASN A 235 -8.84 26.36 8.32
N GLY A 236 -7.53 26.56 8.34
CA GLY A 236 -6.57 25.65 8.94
C GLY A 236 -6.41 24.30 8.22
N VAL A 237 -6.68 24.22 6.91
CA VAL A 237 -6.60 22.96 6.14
C VAL A 237 -5.21 22.31 6.26
N ARG A 238 -4.14 23.10 6.23
CA ARG A 238 -2.76 22.60 6.40
C ARG A 238 -2.59 21.89 7.76
N HIS A 239 -3.04 22.52 8.83
CA HIS A 239 -2.98 21.95 10.18
C HIS A 239 -3.81 20.67 10.27
N ALA A 240 -5.03 20.66 9.74
CA ALA A 240 -5.90 19.50 9.76
C ALA A 240 -5.28 18.26 9.08
N LEU A 241 -4.60 18.45 7.94
CA LEU A 241 -3.91 17.37 7.24
C LEU A 241 -2.69 16.85 8.01
N ILE A 242 -1.92 17.74 8.65
CA ILE A 242 -0.78 17.36 9.51
C ILE A 242 -1.28 16.52 10.68
N GLU A 243 -2.33 16.97 11.36
CA GLU A 243 -2.92 16.27 12.51
C GLU A 243 -3.51 14.90 12.11
N ALA A 244 -4.13 14.81 10.94
CA ALA A 244 -4.66 13.54 10.44
C ALA A 244 -3.55 12.47 10.27
N VAL A 245 -2.43 12.86 9.67
CA VAL A 245 -1.25 11.99 9.51
C VAL A 245 -0.66 11.63 10.87
N SER A 246 -0.51 12.61 11.77
CA SER A 246 0.02 12.40 13.13
C SER A 246 -0.85 11.41 13.93
N ALA A 247 -2.15 11.60 13.94
CA ALA A 247 -3.10 10.74 14.66
C ALA A 247 -3.05 9.29 14.13
N ALA A 248 -3.04 9.11 12.81
CA ALA A 248 -2.97 7.79 12.19
C ALA A 248 -1.61 7.11 12.45
N THR A 249 -0.50 7.87 12.45
CA THR A 249 0.83 7.37 12.80
C THR A 249 0.89 6.89 14.25
N HIS A 250 0.38 7.69 15.19
CA HIS A 250 0.30 7.32 16.61
C HIS A 250 -0.52 6.04 16.78
N ARG A 251 -1.67 5.94 16.11
CA ARG A 251 -2.50 4.73 16.18
C ARG A 251 -1.79 3.50 15.61
N SER A 252 -1.01 3.65 14.53
CA SER A 252 -0.18 2.57 13.99
C SER A 252 0.84 2.06 15.02
N ILE A 253 1.51 2.97 15.71
CA ILE A 253 2.48 2.63 16.78
C ILE A 253 1.80 1.89 17.94
N GLU A 254 0.59 2.29 18.33
CA GLU A 254 -0.17 1.59 19.37
C GLU A 254 -0.51 0.16 18.95
N LEU A 255 -0.99 -0.02 17.72
CA LEU A 255 -1.35 -1.33 17.18
C LEU A 255 -0.15 -2.28 17.06
N SER A 256 1.05 -1.76 16.85
CA SER A 256 2.27 -2.58 16.75
C SER A 256 2.80 -3.09 18.11
N LYS A 257 2.19 -2.63 19.23
CA LYS A 257 2.55 -3.05 20.60
C LYS A 257 1.62 -4.12 21.17
N ILE A 258 0.52 -4.41 20.46
CA ILE A 258 -0.47 -5.43 20.83
C ILE A 258 -0.10 -6.76 20.19
#